data_d22b2123b4dbdb0e120109893115a714
#
_entry.id   d22b2123b4dbdb0e120109893115a714
#
_cell.length_a   1.000
_cell.length_b   1.000
_cell.length_c   1.000
_cell.angle_alpha   90.00
_cell.angle_beta   90.00
_cell.angle_gamma   90.00
#
_symmetry.space_group_name_H-M   'P 1'
#
loop_
_entity.id
_entity.type
_entity.pdbx_description
1 polymer ?
#
loop_
_entity_poly.entity_id
_entity_poly.type
_entity_poly.pdbx_seq_one_letter_code
_entity_poly.pdbx_strand_id
1 'polypeptide(L)'
;MNTRDLKHDSPIPDVQAYRDQRNLAIQRVGVRGLRYPLRWRAGDGEQHTVMQASLDVALPADQKGTHMSRFVALLEGLGQGPALDVAGMLTLHHAMLDRLQALEGQIEFQFPLFLKKILLADS
;
A
#
# COMPACT_ATOMS: atom_id res chain seq x y z
N MET A 1 -28.83 7.57 19.15
CA MET A 1 -28.58 7.47 18.93
C MET A 1 -28.53 7.72 18.51
N ASN A 2 -28.23 7.59 18.54
CA ASN A 2 -27.80 7.53 18.15
C ASN A 2 -27.56 7.87 17.55
N THR A 3 -27.20 7.76 17.26
CA THR A 3 -26.80 7.75 16.74
C THR A 3 -26.95 8.05 16.08
N ARG A 4 -26.96 7.87 16.07
CA ARG A 4 -26.92 7.79 15.49
C ARG A 4 -27.22 8.41 15.19
N ASP A 5 -27.21 8.34 15.33
CA ASP A 5 -27.26 8.59 14.94
C ASP A 5 -27.27 9.21 14.37
N LEU A 6 -27.01 9.27 14.15
CA LEU A 6 -26.78 9.40 13.70
C LEU A 6 -26.92 9.62 13.03
N LYS A 7 -27.15 9.49 12.72
CA LYS A 7 -27.04 9.26 12.19
C LYS A 7 -27.12 9.77 11.70
N HIS A 8 -26.87 9.81 11.60
CA HIS A 8 -26.64 9.82 11.21
C HIS A 8 -26.44 10.20 10.74
N ASP A 9 -26.49 10.57 10.72
CA ASP A 9 -26.06 10.53 10.22
C ASP A 9 -25.86 10.48 9.58
N SER A 10 -25.36 10.49 9.23
CA SER A 10 -25.16 10.12 8.55
C SER A 10 -24.77 9.67 8.27
N PRO A 11 -25.16 9.43 8.42
CA PRO A 11 -23.90 8.96 8.37
C PRO A 11 -23.34 8.35 7.16
N ILE A 12 -22.14 8.48 6.95
CA ILE A 12 -21.40 7.89 5.90
C ILE A 12 -21.39 6.39 6.11
N PRO A 13 -21.82 5.58 5.14
CA PRO A 13 -21.90 4.14 5.36
C PRO A 13 -20.57 3.50 5.76
N ASP A 14 -19.45 4.00 5.21
CA ASP A 14 -18.15 3.43 5.57
C ASP A 14 -17.83 3.64 7.04
N VAL A 15 -18.14 4.80 7.54
CA VAL A 15 -17.89 5.08 8.95
C VAL A 15 -18.79 4.21 9.82
N GLN A 16 -20.01 3.99 9.38
CA GLN A 16 -20.94 3.17 10.14
C GLN A 16 -20.45 1.72 10.18
N ALA A 17 -20.00 1.20 9.06
CA ALA A 17 -19.49 -0.16 9.01
C ALA A 17 -18.25 -0.30 9.89
N TYR A 18 -17.40 0.70 9.93
CA TYR A 18 -16.22 0.66 10.75
C TYR A 18 -16.58 0.63 12.24
N ARG A 19 -17.56 1.41 12.63
CA ARG A 19 -18.00 1.41 14.02
C ARG A 19 -18.56 0.07 14.43
N ASP A 20 -19.34 -0.55 13.56
CA ASP A 20 -19.90 -1.85 13.86
C ASP A 20 -18.79 -2.87 14.04
N GLN A 21 -17.74 -2.76 13.26
CA GLN A 21 -16.62 -3.66 13.36
C GLN A 21 -15.79 -3.44 14.61
N ARG A 22 -15.95 -2.30 15.28
CA ARG A 22 -15.21 -2.08 16.52
C ARG A 22 -15.66 -3.00 17.64
N ASN A 23 -16.84 -3.61 17.51
CA ASN A 23 -17.23 -4.63 18.45
C ASN A 23 -16.44 -5.91 18.25
N LEU A 24 -15.77 -6.02 17.12
CA LEU A 24 -14.85 -7.11 16.83
C LEU A 24 -13.44 -6.56 16.93
N ALA A 25 -12.52 -7.36 17.39
CA ALA A 25 -11.14 -6.92 17.45
C ALA A 25 -10.65 -6.60 16.04
N ILE A 26 -9.75 -5.62 15.96
CA ILE A 26 -9.07 -5.28 14.72
C ILE A 26 -7.68 -5.90 14.81
N GLN A 27 -7.27 -6.57 13.75
CA GLN A 27 -5.93 -7.12 13.67
C GLN A 27 -5.13 -6.37 12.62
N ARG A 28 -3.85 -6.25 12.85
CA ARG A 28 -2.94 -5.74 11.84
C ARG A 28 -2.13 -6.90 11.31
N VAL A 29 -2.09 -7.01 10.00
CA VAL A 29 -1.32 -8.06 9.33
C VAL A 29 -0.46 -7.40 8.27
N GLY A 30 0.71 -7.94 8.05
CA GLY A 30 1.59 -7.36 7.06
C GLY A 30 2.88 -8.13 6.90
N VAL A 31 3.71 -7.60 6.02
CA VAL A 31 5.04 -8.14 5.75
C VAL A 31 6.03 -7.00 5.91
N ARG A 32 7.24 -7.33 6.37
CA ARG A 32 8.27 -6.34 6.57
C ARG A 32 9.55 -6.75 5.90
N GLY A 33 10.19 -5.77 5.28
CA GLY A 33 11.52 -5.96 4.76
C GLY A 33 11.64 -6.98 3.66
N LEU A 34 10.58 -7.18 2.88
CA LEU A 34 10.66 -8.04 1.72
C LEU A 34 11.52 -7.37 0.66
N ARG A 35 12.47 -8.12 0.13
CA ARG A 35 13.35 -7.58 -0.90
C ARG A 35 12.79 -7.95 -2.25
N TYR A 36 12.61 -6.92 -3.08
CA TYR A 36 12.06 -7.10 -4.42
C TYR A 36 12.76 -6.18 -5.39
N PRO A 37 12.96 -6.62 -6.61
CA PRO A 37 13.44 -5.71 -7.64
C PRO A 37 12.40 -4.65 -7.93
N LEU A 38 12.86 -3.43 -8.17
CA LEU A 38 11.99 -2.31 -8.41
C LEU A 38 12.49 -1.54 -9.61
N ARG A 39 11.56 -1.15 -10.48
CA ARG A 39 11.85 -0.20 -11.55
C ARG A 39 11.16 1.09 -11.17
N TRP A 40 11.93 2.11 -10.96
CA TRP A 40 11.41 3.41 -10.53
C TRP A 40 11.57 4.43 -11.64
N ARG A 41 10.50 5.17 -11.90
CA ARG A 41 10.54 6.19 -12.93
C ARG A 41 11.17 7.44 -12.34
N ALA A 42 12.28 7.84 -12.91
CA ALA A 42 13.03 8.99 -12.47
C ALA A 42 13.23 9.91 -13.67
N GLY A 43 12.55 11.03 -13.68
CA GLY A 43 12.61 11.95 -14.81
C GLY A 43 11.99 11.31 -16.04
N ASP A 44 12.75 11.28 -17.12
CA ASP A 44 12.28 10.69 -18.37
C ASP A 44 12.76 9.26 -18.57
N GLY A 45 13.39 8.67 -17.58
CA GLY A 45 13.86 7.30 -17.68
C GLY A 45 13.44 6.50 -16.47
N GLU A 46 13.97 5.30 -16.36
CA GLU A 46 13.69 4.47 -15.22
C GLU A 46 14.97 3.89 -14.66
N GLN A 47 14.98 3.67 -13.38
CA GLN A 47 16.10 3.07 -12.69
C GLN A 47 15.68 1.72 -12.15
N HIS A 48 16.58 0.76 -12.27
CA HIS A 48 16.38 -0.57 -11.69
C HIS A 48 17.14 -0.61 -10.38
N THR A 49 16.45 -1.01 -9.33
CA THR A 49 17.04 -1.08 -8.01
C THR A 49 16.43 -2.24 -7.26
N VAL A 50 16.83 -2.43 -6.02
CA VAL A 50 16.25 -3.42 -5.14
C VAL A 50 15.67 -2.67 -3.96
N MET A 51 14.40 -2.93 -3.67
CA MET A 51 13.74 -2.27 -2.56
C MET A 51 13.56 -3.22 -1.40
N GLN A 52 13.39 -2.64 -0.22
CA GLN A 52 12.84 -3.34 0.93
C GLN A 52 11.42 -2.84 1.08
N ALA A 53 10.48 -3.75 0.99
CA ALA A 53 9.06 -3.41 1.00
C ALA A 53 8.41 -3.88 2.29
N SER A 54 7.68 -2.98 2.92
CA SER A 54 6.88 -3.31 4.10
C SER A 54 5.47 -2.84 3.82
N LEU A 55 4.52 -3.75 4.00
CA LEU A 55 3.12 -3.47 3.74
C LEU A 55 2.31 -4.02 4.90
N ASP A 56 1.36 -3.26 5.39
CA ASP A 56 0.46 -3.78 6.41
C ASP A 56 -0.93 -3.18 6.24
N VAL A 57 -1.91 -3.88 6.77
CA VAL A 57 -3.30 -3.47 6.70
C VAL A 57 -3.99 -3.78 8.02
N ALA A 58 -5.07 -3.07 8.28
CA ALA A 58 -5.94 -3.33 9.41
C ALA A 58 -7.18 -4.06 8.92
N LEU A 59 -7.47 -5.19 9.53
CA LEU A 59 -8.59 -6.04 9.14
C LEU A 59 -9.44 -6.37 10.37
N PRO A 60 -10.73 -6.66 10.18
CA PRO A 60 -11.49 -7.28 11.26
C PRO A 60 -10.85 -8.61 11.64
N ALA A 61 -10.79 -8.89 12.93
CA ALA A 61 -10.09 -10.07 13.41
C ALA A 61 -10.74 -11.38 12.99
N ASP A 62 -12.01 -11.32 12.61
CA ASP A 62 -12.71 -12.51 12.18
C ASP A 62 -12.43 -12.86 10.71
N GLN A 63 -11.73 -12.01 9.99
CA GLN A 63 -11.36 -12.33 8.62
C GLN A 63 -10.22 -13.31 8.60
N LYS A 64 -10.36 -14.35 7.83
CA LYS A 64 -9.35 -15.38 7.69
C LYS A 64 -8.92 -15.45 6.25
N GLY A 65 -7.71 -15.89 6.04
CA GLY A 65 -7.20 -16.05 4.70
C GLY A 65 -5.68 -16.01 4.65
N THR A 66 -5.16 -16.22 3.46
CA THR A 66 -3.72 -16.24 3.27
C THR A 66 -3.29 -14.85 2.88
N HIS A 67 -3.12 -13.99 3.86
CA HIS A 67 -2.79 -12.60 3.61
C HIS A 67 -1.42 -12.45 2.95
N MET A 68 -0.47 -13.30 3.34
CA MET A 68 0.88 -13.23 2.80
C MET A 68 0.89 -13.35 1.28
N SER A 69 0.13 -14.30 0.74
CA SER A 69 0.14 -14.52 -0.71
C SER A 69 -0.46 -13.32 -1.45
N ARG A 70 -1.40 -12.62 -0.85
CA ARG A 70 -1.98 -11.44 -1.48
C ARG A 70 -1.00 -10.29 -1.50
N PHE A 71 -0.20 -10.11 -0.44
CA PHE A 71 0.85 -9.10 -0.44
C PHE A 71 1.90 -9.41 -1.50
N VAL A 72 2.32 -10.67 -1.58
CA VAL A 72 3.33 -11.05 -2.56
C VAL A 72 2.81 -10.85 -3.97
N ALA A 73 1.55 -11.20 -4.21
CA ALA A 73 0.96 -11.01 -5.54
C ALA A 73 0.94 -9.54 -5.95
N LEU A 74 0.68 -8.64 -5.00
CA LEU A 74 0.73 -7.21 -5.30
C LEU A 74 2.12 -6.78 -5.75
N LEU A 75 3.14 -7.25 -5.04
CA LEU A 75 4.52 -6.90 -5.39
C LEU A 75 4.94 -7.51 -6.70
N GLU A 76 4.54 -8.75 -6.95
CA GLU A 76 4.87 -9.39 -8.20
C GLU A 76 4.23 -8.70 -9.39
N GLY A 77 3.06 -8.12 -9.19
CA GLY A 77 2.40 -7.37 -10.24
C GLY A 77 3.19 -6.16 -10.72
N LEU A 78 4.05 -5.61 -9.85
CA LEU A 78 4.85 -4.46 -10.24
C LEU A 78 5.86 -4.80 -11.34
N GLY A 79 6.29 -6.04 -11.40
CA GLY A 79 7.25 -6.45 -12.42
C GLY A 79 6.65 -6.53 -13.81
N GLN A 80 5.33 -6.56 -13.90
CA GLN A 80 4.66 -6.74 -15.19
C GLN A 80 4.00 -5.46 -15.68
N GLY A 81 4.04 -4.42 -14.89
CA GLY A 81 3.46 -3.15 -15.28
C GLY A 81 4.53 -2.13 -15.64
N PRO A 82 4.14 -0.88 -15.80
CA PRO A 82 5.11 0.19 -16.04
C PRO A 82 5.97 0.44 -14.82
N ALA A 83 7.07 1.17 -15.01
CA ALA A 83 7.90 1.56 -13.89
C ALA A 83 7.08 2.36 -12.89
N LEU A 84 7.38 2.18 -11.63
CA LEU A 84 6.60 2.77 -10.55
C LEU A 84 7.01 4.22 -10.34
N ASP A 85 6.05 5.05 -10.00
CA ASP A 85 6.28 6.43 -9.59
C ASP A 85 5.34 6.74 -8.43
N VAL A 86 5.32 7.98 -7.99
CA VAL A 86 4.50 8.36 -6.85
C VAL A 86 3.01 8.10 -7.14
N ALA A 87 2.55 8.42 -8.34
CA ALA A 87 1.16 8.14 -8.69
C ALA A 87 0.88 6.65 -8.66
N GLY A 88 1.83 5.84 -9.13
CA GLY A 88 1.70 4.39 -9.07
C GLY A 88 1.66 3.87 -7.66
N MET A 89 2.34 4.54 -6.73
CA MET A 89 2.26 4.14 -5.31
C MET A 89 0.85 4.31 -4.77
N LEU A 90 0.17 5.39 -5.16
CA LEU A 90 -1.21 5.59 -4.72
C LEU A 90 -2.13 4.52 -5.30
N THR A 91 -1.93 4.17 -6.56
CA THR A 91 -2.70 3.10 -7.19
C THR A 91 -2.46 1.77 -6.48
N LEU A 92 -1.20 1.51 -6.14
CA LEU A 92 -0.85 0.28 -5.43
C LEU A 92 -1.49 0.23 -4.05
N HIS A 93 -1.52 1.35 -3.36
CA HIS A 93 -2.15 1.44 -2.05
C HIS A 93 -3.64 1.11 -2.14
N HIS A 94 -4.33 1.68 -3.11
CA HIS A 94 -5.74 1.38 -3.31
C HIS A 94 -5.96 -0.08 -3.67
N ALA A 95 -5.10 -0.63 -4.51
CA ALA A 95 -5.21 -2.05 -4.87
C ALA A 95 -4.99 -2.95 -3.66
N MET A 96 -4.09 -2.57 -2.77
CA MET A 96 -3.84 -3.34 -1.56
C MET A 96 -5.07 -3.36 -0.66
N LEU A 97 -5.66 -2.20 -0.43
CA LEU A 97 -6.84 -2.13 0.41
C LEU A 97 -8.00 -2.92 -0.19
N ASP A 98 -8.16 -2.83 -1.50
CA ASP A 98 -9.24 -3.52 -2.17
C ASP A 98 -9.05 -5.03 -2.14
N ARG A 99 -7.86 -5.50 -2.46
CA ARG A 99 -7.61 -6.94 -2.52
C ARG A 99 -7.68 -7.60 -1.16
N LEU A 100 -7.29 -6.90 -0.11
CA LEU A 100 -7.31 -7.44 1.23
C LEU A 100 -8.60 -7.08 1.97
N GLN A 101 -9.46 -6.28 1.33
CA GLN A 101 -10.69 -5.80 1.94
C GLN A 101 -10.39 -5.19 3.30
N ALA A 102 -9.42 -4.32 3.30
CA ALA A 102 -8.87 -3.76 4.52
C ALA A 102 -9.50 -2.41 4.82
N LEU A 103 -9.51 -2.06 6.09
CA LEU A 103 -10.03 -0.78 6.55
C LEU A 103 -9.04 0.33 6.28
N GLU A 104 -7.77 0.04 6.46
CA GLU A 104 -6.69 0.98 6.19
C GLU A 104 -5.40 0.21 6.04
N GLY A 105 -4.37 0.85 5.56
CA GLY A 105 -3.09 0.20 5.40
C GLY A 105 -1.97 1.16 5.08
N GLN A 106 -0.75 0.65 5.13
CA GLN A 106 0.44 1.40 4.85
C GLN A 106 1.35 0.64 3.91
N ILE A 107 2.05 1.36 3.08
CA ILE A 107 3.08 0.81 2.23
C ILE A 107 4.32 1.65 2.43
N GLU A 108 5.45 0.99 2.64
CA GLU A 108 6.72 1.65 2.75
C GLU A 108 7.73 0.93 1.87
N PHE A 109 8.31 1.64 0.92
CA PHE A 109 9.38 1.11 0.08
C PHE A 109 10.63 1.90 0.37
N GLN A 110 11.71 1.19 0.67
CA GLN A 110 13.01 1.81 0.87
C GLN A 110 13.96 1.30 -0.20
N PHE A 111 14.57 2.19 -0.93
CA PHE A 111 15.46 1.78 -2.00
C PHE A 111 16.45 2.90 -2.31
N PRO A 112 17.66 2.53 -2.74
CA PRO A 112 18.61 3.53 -3.21
C PRO A 112 18.17 4.08 -4.56
N LEU A 113 18.33 5.37 -4.72
CA LEU A 113 18.02 6.03 -5.98
C LEU A 113 19.29 6.73 -6.42
N PHE A 114 19.71 6.42 -7.63
CA PHE A 114 20.92 7.01 -8.14
C PHE A 114 20.57 8.25 -8.93
N LEU A 115 21.00 9.37 -8.45
CA LEU A 115 20.79 10.62 -9.16
C LEU A 115 21.90 10.77 -10.16
N LYS A 116 21.54 11.02 -11.40
CA LYS A 116 22.51 11.21 -12.42
C LYS A 116 23.09 12.60 -12.28
N LYS A 117 24.35 12.67 -12.01
CA LYS A 117 25.04 13.94 -11.91
C LYS A 117 25.93 14.11 -13.13
N ILE A 118 25.66 15.15 -13.89
CA ILE A 118 26.50 15.47 -15.02
C ILE A 118 27.38 16.61 -14.61
N LEU A 119 28.69 16.38 -14.67
CA LEU A 119 29.66 17.40 -14.35
C LEU A 119 30.27 17.85 -15.64
N LEU A 120 29.99 19.07 -16.03
CA LEU A 120 30.59 19.63 -17.20
C LEU A 120 31.79 20.44 -16.76
N ALA A 121 32.93 19.95 -17.15
CA ALA A 121 34.15 20.67 -16.87
C ALA A 121 34.48 21.53 -18.06
N ASP A 122 34.71 22.79 -17.77
CA ASP A 122 34.97 23.69 -18.73
C ASP A 122 36.34 23.77 -18.94
N SER A 123 37.03 23.06 -19.22
CA SER A 123 38.44 23.26 -19.27
C SER A 123 39.08 23.29 -20.45
#